data_b72f0b5e427833ef7631a49b4d7e2743
#
_entry.id   b72f0b5e427833ef7631a49b4d7e2743
#
_cell.length_a   1.000
_cell.length_b   1.000
_cell.length_c   1.000
_cell.angle_alpha   90.00
_cell.angle_beta   90.00
_cell.angle_gamma   90.00
#
_symmetry.space_group_name_H-M   'P 1'
#
loop_
_entity.id
_entity.type
_entity.pdbx_description
1 polymer ?
#
loop_
_entity_poly.entity_id
_entity_poly.type
_entity_poly.pdbx_seq_one_letter_code
_entity_poly.pdbx_strand_id
1 'polypeptide(L)'
;LGAEPTRFDPSLGYIHTKGGDDAVQVIDSFHEKPDEGLVAELGETGNLFWNTACYGVRVGRACEAYRSALPLIFEAIERFARGATSEKAYRGAAIGGHEIYPLMWAGMECLVVPRQLGWTDVGTWPRLERVLHDQRVTSIGPALQLDAEDTLVASMDGRPVVTLGARGLIVVTHEDAVYVLDRQKALDTGILERLRSLLAASTREDLL
;
A
#
# COMPACT_ATOMS: atom_id res chain seq x y z
N LEU A 1 6.99 3.81 -11.96
CA LEU A 1 6.46 5.16 -11.95
C LEU A 1 6.65 5.78 -10.57
N GLY A 2 6.98 7.08 -10.51
CA GLY A 2 7.05 7.87 -9.30
C GLY A 2 5.94 8.92 -9.25
N ALA A 3 5.25 9.06 -8.14
CA ALA A 3 4.27 10.11 -7.91
C ALA A 3 4.85 11.20 -7.02
N GLU A 4 4.54 12.46 -7.30
CA GLU A 4 4.98 13.57 -6.45
C GLU A 4 4.34 13.47 -5.06
N PRO A 5 5.13 13.52 -3.99
CA PRO A 5 4.60 13.49 -2.63
C PRO A 5 3.82 14.78 -2.33
N THR A 6 2.59 14.65 -1.89
CA THR A 6 1.76 15.78 -1.44
C THR A 6 1.76 15.95 0.08
N ARG A 7 2.33 14.97 0.80
CA ARG A 7 2.46 14.91 2.26
C ARG A 7 3.53 13.91 2.65
N PHE A 8 3.92 13.91 3.90
CA PHE A 8 4.62 12.76 4.49
C PHE A 8 3.64 11.59 4.70
N ASP A 9 4.04 10.38 4.31
CA ASP A 9 3.30 9.15 4.58
C ASP A 9 4.28 8.03 4.97
N PRO A 10 4.35 7.67 6.27
CA PRO A 10 5.36 6.73 6.80
C PRO A 10 5.15 5.28 6.34
N SER A 11 4.08 5.00 5.64
CA SER A 11 3.77 3.65 5.16
C SER A 11 4.12 3.42 3.69
N LEU A 12 4.62 4.45 3.01
CA LEU A 12 5.03 4.38 1.60
C LEU A 12 6.54 4.25 1.45
N GLY A 13 6.95 3.66 0.33
CA GLY A 13 8.32 3.72 -0.14
C GLY A 13 8.57 5.03 -0.92
N TYR A 14 9.78 5.55 -0.80
CA TYR A 14 10.21 6.78 -1.46
C TYR A 14 11.39 6.50 -2.40
N ILE A 15 11.33 7.11 -3.57
CA ILE A 15 12.36 7.07 -4.59
C ILE A 15 13.06 8.43 -4.62
N HIS A 16 14.34 8.46 -4.33
CA HIS A 16 15.18 9.65 -4.53
C HIS A 16 15.93 9.52 -5.85
N THR A 17 16.03 10.60 -6.62
CA THR A 17 16.69 10.60 -7.92
C THR A 17 17.89 11.55 -7.94
N LYS A 18 18.75 11.37 -8.94
CA LYS A 18 19.88 12.27 -9.19
C LYS A 18 19.47 13.66 -9.70
N GLY A 19 18.15 13.86 -9.89
CA GLY A 19 17.61 15.09 -10.42
C GLY A 19 17.71 15.17 -11.94
N GLY A 20 17.30 16.32 -12.46
CA GLY A 20 17.24 16.64 -13.87
C GLY A 20 15.84 17.04 -14.31
N ASP A 21 15.75 17.76 -15.43
CA ASP A 21 14.48 18.18 -16.03
C ASP A 21 13.92 17.14 -17.00
N ASP A 22 14.50 15.96 -17.03
CA ASP A 22 14.15 14.90 -17.95
C ASP A 22 12.83 14.21 -17.57
N ALA A 23 12.06 13.82 -18.59
CA ALA A 23 10.85 13.03 -18.39
C ALA A 23 11.10 11.67 -17.74
N VAL A 24 12.34 11.25 -17.67
CA VAL A 24 12.83 10.01 -17.05
C VAL A 24 14.09 10.34 -16.26
N GLN A 25 14.13 9.97 -14.98
CA GLN A 25 15.25 10.28 -14.10
C GLN A 25 15.91 9.00 -13.57
N VAL A 26 17.21 9.06 -13.35
CA VAL A 26 17.96 7.93 -12.76
C VAL A 26 17.69 7.88 -11.26
N ILE A 27 17.32 6.71 -10.75
CA ILE A 27 17.15 6.48 -9.32
C ILE A 27 18.53 6.50 -8.65
N ASP A 28 18.65 7.29 -7.60
CA ASP A 28 19.82 7.35 -6.75
C ASP A 28 19.69 6.41 -5.56
N SER A 29 18.56 6.49 -4.86
CA SER A 29 18.27 5.63 -3.72
C SER A 29 16.78 5.34 -3.59
N PHE A 30 16.48 4.27 -2.85
CA PHE A 30 15.13 3.88 -2.48
C PHE A 30 15.04 3.69 -0.98
N HIS A 31 14.00 4.24 -0.36
CA HIS A 31 13.77 4.21 1.07
C HIS A 31 12.38 3.63 1.35
N GLU A 32 12.35 2.44 1.93
CA GLU A 32 11.08 1.81 2.34
C GLU A 32 10.67 2.30 3.71
N LYS A 33 9.51 2.93 3.80
CA LYS A 33 8.93 3.45 5.05
C LYS A 33 9.91 4.27 5.89
N PRO A 34 10.54 5.28 5.30
CA PRO A 34 11.51 6.11 6.00
C PRO A 34 10.87 6.94 7.11
N ASP A 35 11.66 7.41 8.04
CA ASP A 35 11.20 8.40 9.02
C ASP A 35 10.99 9.80 8.39
N GLU A 36 10.27 10.66 9.11
CA GLU A 36 9.93 11.99 8.64
C GLU A 36 11.16 12.89 8.43
N GLY A 37 12.19 12.72 9.25
CA GLY A 37 13.43 13.50 9.16
C GLY A 37 14.14 13.25 7.85
N LEU A 38 14.31 11.98 7.48
CA LEU A 38 14.91 11.60 6.21
C LEU A 38 14.09 12.09 5.01
N VAL A 39 12.75 11.98 5.07
CA VAL A 39 11.89 12.48 3.99
C VAL A 39 11.97 13.99 3.85
N ALA A 40 12.06 14.73 4.96
CA ALA A 40 12.23 16.18 4.91
C ALA A 40 13.59 16.57 4.29
N GLU A 41 14.68 15.92 4.70
CA GLU A 41 16.02 16.14 4.15
C GLU A 41 16.08 15.89 2.63
N LEU A 42 15.61 14.71 2.20
CA LEU A 42 15.62 14.36 0.78
C LEU A 42 14.64 15.19 -0.04
N GLY A 43 13.52 15.59 0.58
CA GLY A 43 12.49 16.42 -0.05
C GLY A 43 12.96 17.83 -0.41
N GLU A 44 13.93 18.40 0.33
CA GLU A 44 14.52 19.71 0.02
C GLU A 44 15.19 19.74 -1.37
N THR A 45 15.59 18.60 -1.89
CA THR A 45 16.18 18.49 -3.23
C THR A 45 15.17 18.64 -4.36
N GLY A 46 13.88 18.47 -4.09
CA GLY A 46 12.81 18.40 -5.10
C GLY A 46 12.81 17.13 -5.95
N ASN A 47 13.67 16.16 -5.63
CA ASN A 47 13.89 14.95 -6.42
C ASN A 47 13.37 13.68 -5.72
N LEU A 48 12.36 13.83 -4.89
CA LEU A 48 11.77 12.76 -4.10
C LEU A 48 10.37 12.41 -4.63
N PHE A 49 10.10 11.13 -4.80
CA PHE A 49 8.84 10.61 -5.33
C PHE A 49 8.33 9.44 -4.50
N TRP A 50 7.01 9.29 -4.39
CA TRP A 50 6.42 8.07 -3.87
C TRP A 50 6.60 6.92 -4.85
N ASN A 51 6.94 5.75 -4.34
CA ASN A 51 6.90 4.50 -5.10
C ASN A 51 5.45 4.07 -5.33
N THR A 52 5.00 4.08 -6.58
CA THR A 52 3.64 3.67 -6.94
C THR A 52 3.46 2.16 -7.11
N ALA A 53 4.54 1.38 -6.93
CA ALA A 53 4.59 -0.04 -7.23
C ALA A 53 4.22 -0.42 -8.70
N CYS A 54 4.23 0.56 -9.60
CA CYS A 54 4.01 0.33 -11.03
C CYS A 54 5.36 0.27 -11.76
N TYR A 55 5.75 -0.92 -12.21
CA TYR A 55 7.04 -1.16 -12.83
C TYR A 55 6.91 -1.57 -14.30
N GLY A 56 7.83 -1.07 -15.12
CA GLY A 56 8.07 -1.59 -16.48
C GLY A 56 9.45 -2.25 -16.52
N VAL A 57 9.51 -3.52 -16.85
CA VAL A 57 10.77 -4.27 -16.89
C VAL A 57 10.77 -5.29 -18.01
N ARG A 58 11.94 -5.52 -18.62
CA ARG A 58 12.13 -6.66 -19.53
C ARG A 58 12.22 -7.93 -18.72
N VAL A 59 11.35 -8.91 -19.00
CA VAL A 59 11.26 -10.16 -18.22
C VAL A 59 12.61 -10.85 -18.03
N GLY A 60 13.43 -10.96 -19.08
CA GLY A 60 14.78 -11.56 -18.97
C GLY A 60 15.67 -10.84 -17.96
N ARG A 61 15.63 -9.50 -17.93
CA ARG A 61 16.42 -8.71 -16.97
C ARG A 61 15.87 -8.85 -15.55
N ALA A 62 14.55 -8.91 -15.38
CA ALA A 62 13.96 -9.21 -14.08
C ALA A 62 14.41 -10.59 -13.58
N CYS A 63 14.34 -11.63 -14.43
CA CYS A 63 14.82 -12.98 -14.06
C CYS A 63 16.30 -12.99 -13.66
N GLU A 64 17.14 -12.29 -14.38
CA GLU A 64 18.57 -12.15 -14.04
C GLU A 64 18.78 -11.50 -12.68
N ALA A 65 18.05 -10.40 -12.42
CA ALA A 65 18.13 -9.68 -11.17
C ALA A 65 17.66 -10.53 -9.97
N TYR A 66 16.50 -11.17 -10.09
CA TYR A 66 16.00 -12.06 -9.04
C TYR A 66 16.92 -13.26 -8.79
N ARG A 67 17.46 -13.86 -9.86
CA ARG A 67 18.42 -14.96 -9.73
C ARG A 67 19.68 -14.53 -8.99
N SER A 68 20.16 -13.33 -9.23
CA SER A 68 21.35 -12.78 -8.59
C SER A 68 21.11 -12.35 -7.15
N ALA A 69 20.05 -11.57 -6.91
CA ALA A 69 19.82 -10.94 -5.61
C ALA A 69 19.02 -11.82 -4.64
N LEU A 70 18.11 -12.66 -5.15
CA LEU A 70 17.19 -13.48 -4.35
C LEU A 70 17.12 -14.92 -4.89
N PRO A 71 18.23 -15.67 -4.91
CA PRO A 71 18.30 -16.98 -5.57
C PRO A 71 17.30 -18.00 -5.03
N LEU A 72 17.03 -18.00 -3.73
CA LEU A 72 16.08 -18.92 -3.11
C LEU A 72 14.62 -18.65 -3.55
N ILE A 73 14.28 -17.38 -3.66
CA ILE A 73 12.95 -16.97 -4.18
C ILE A 73 12.85 -17.33 -5.66
N PHE A 74 13.89 -17.05 -6.43
CA PHE A 74 13.92 -17.36 -7.85
C PHE A 74 13.78 -18.86 -8.12
N GLU A 75 14.49 -19.72 -7.38
CA GLU A 75 14.35 -21.18 -7.47
C GLU A 75 12.94 -21.65 -7.10
N ALA A 76 12.31 -21.06 -6.08
CA ALA A 76 10.95 -21.41 -5.69
C ALA A 76 9.96 -21.06 -6.81
N ILE A 77 10.11 -19.89 -7.42
CA ILE A 77 9.30 -19.46 -8.56
C ILE A 77 9.50 -20.39 -9.77
N GLU A 78 10.75 -20.77 -10.09
CA GLU A 78 11.03 -21.71 -11.18
C GLU A 78 10.38 -23.09 -10.95
N ARG A 79 10.46 -23.61 -9.71
CA ARG A 79 9.78 -24.88 -9.36
C ARG A 79 8.27 -24.78 -9.56
N PHE A 80 7.69 -23.66 -9.16
CA PHE A 80 6.26 -23.38 -9.36
C PHE A 80 5.91 -23.33 -10.84
N ALA A 81 6.67 -22.60 -11.65
CA ALA A 81 6.47 -22.51 -13.09
C ALA A 81 6.59 -23.85 -13.81
N ARG A 82 7.35 -24.80 -13.27
CA ARG A 82 7.49 -26.17 -13.77
C ARG A 82 6.42 -27.15 -13.25
N GLY A 83 5.39 -26.65 -12.54
CA GLY A 83 4.26 -27.43 -12.07
C GLY A 83 4.38 -28.00 -10.65
N ALA A 84 5.36 -27.55 -9.86
CA ALA A 84 5.42 -27.90 -8.44
C ALA A 84 4.31 -27.17 -7.68
N THR A 85 3.24 -27.88 -7.32
CA THR A 85 2.04 -27.33 -6.67
C THR A 85 2.07 -27.40 -5.14
N SER A 86 3.19 -27.80 -4.53
CA SER A 86 3.20 -28.01 -3.09
C SER A 86 3.36 -26.68 -2.33
N GLU A 87 2.48 -26.46 -1.37
CA GLU A 87 2.57 -25.38 -0.37
C GLU A 87 3.97 -25.32 0.28
N LYS A 88 4.64 -26.45 0.41
CA LYS A 88 6.01 -26.56 0.91
C LYS A 88 7.04 -25.86 0.02
N ALA A 89 6.84 -25.86 -1.32
CA ALA A 89 7.72 -25.14 -2.25
C ALA A 89 7.55 -23.62 -2.11
N TYR A 90 6.32 -23.16 -1.85
CA TYR A 90 6.02 -21.75 -1.62
C TYR A 90 6.48 -21.27 -0.24
N ARG A 91 6.24 -22.05 0.81
CA ARG A 91 6.67 -21.72 2.18
C ARG A 91 8.21 -21.71 2.37
N GLY A 92 8.93 -22.39 1.50
CA GLY A 92 10.40 -22.39 1.49
C GLY A 92 11.01 -21.14 0.83
N ALA A 93 10.21 -20.34 0.16
CA ALA A 93 10.65 -19.04 -0.33
C ALA A 93 10.70 -18.05 0.83
N ALA A 94 11.87 -17.54 1.14
CA ALA A 94 12.00 -16.48 2.14
C ALA A 94 11.13 -15.28 1.73
N ILE A 95 10.20 -14.89 2.60
CA ILE A 95 9.32 -13.76 2.36
C ILE A 95 10.11 -12.49 2.63
N GLY A 96 10.54 -11.83 1.59
CA GLY A 96 11.20 -10.53 1.65
C GLY A 96 10.89 -9.82 0.34
N GLY A 97 9.61 -9.44 0.19
CA GLY A 97 9.12 -8.93 -1.07
C GLY A 97 9.33 -7.44 -1.22
N HIS A 98 10.45 -7.05 -1.83
CA HIS A 98 10.59 -5.70 -2.32
C HIS A 98 10.92 -5.80 -3.81
N GLU A 99 9.93 -5.55 -4.63
CA GLU A 99 9.99 -5.76 -6.08
C GLU A 99 11.11 -4.96 -6.75
N ILE A 100 11.42 -3.78 -6.22
CA ILE A 100 12.45 -2.91 -6.77
C ILE A 100 13.84 -3.23 -6.24
N TYR A 101 13.98 -3.69 -5.00
CA TYR A 101 15.30 -3.97 -4.40
C TYR A 101 16.14 -4.99 -5.15
N PRO A 102 15.58 -6.11 -5.64
CA PRO A 102 16.38 -7.06 -6.41
C PRO A 102 17.03 -6.45 -7.65
N LEU A 103 16.33 -5.52 -8.29
CA LEU A 103 16.83 -4.82 -9.48
C LEU A 103 17.98 -3.88 -9.13
N MET A 104 17.85 -3.14 -8.02
CA MET A 104 18.91 -2.24 -7.53
C MET A 104 20.13 -3.01 -7.01
N TRP A 105 19.89 -4.09 -6.25
CA TRP A 105 20.99 -4.92 -5.73
C TRP A 105 21.75 -5.68 -6.82
N ALA A 106 21.09 -5.98 -7.92
CA ALA A 106 21.76 -6.57 -9.09
C ALA A 106 22.66 -5.57 -9.85
N GLY A 107 22.81 -4.34 -9.35
CA GLY A 107 23.62 -3.30 -9.97
C GLY A 107 23.08 -2.82 -11.31
N MET A 108 21.76 -2.96 -11.53
CA MET A 108 21.11 -2.45 -12.74
C MET A 108 20.74 -0.99 -12.57
N GLU A 109 20.88 -0.23 -13.65
CA GLU A 109 20.37 1.13 -13.70
C GLU A 109 18.82 1.09 -13.63
N CYS A 110 18.27 1.73 -12.60
CA CYS A 110 16.86 1.89 -12.40
C CYS A 110 16.45 3.32 -12.72
N LEU A 111 15.37 3.46 -13.45
CA LEU A 111 14.85 4.74 -13.90
C LEU A 111 13.46 4.98 -13.30
N VAL A 112 13.15 6.21 -12.95
CA VAL A 112 11.79 6.62 -12.59
C VAL A 112 11.22 7.56 -13.64
N VAL A 113 9.93 7.41 -13.91
CA VAL A 113 9.14 8.36 -14.70
C VAL A 113 8.29 9.14 -13.70
N PRO A 114 8.71 10.36 -13.31
CA PRO A 114 7.94 11.17 -12.38
C PRO A 114 6.68 11.70 -13.08
N ARG A 115 5.57 11.73 -12.34
CA ARG A 115 4.29 12.26 -12.87
C ARG A 115 3.43 12.83 -11.75
N GLN A 116 2.71 13.88 -12.10
CA GLN A 116 1.58 14.37 -11.31
C GLN A 116 0.34 13.52 -11.65
N LEU A 117 0.19 12.40 -10.95
CA LEU A 117 -0.84 11.41 -11.26
C LEU A 117 -2.12 11.59 -10.43
N GLY A 118 -2.12 12.46 -9.42
CA GLY A 118 -3.15 12.43 -8.38
C GLY A 118 -3.20 11.07 -7.69
N TRP A 119 -2.07 10.36 -7.66
CA TRP A 119 -1.98 9.01 -7.14
C TRP A 119 -2.02 8.98 -5.61
N THR A 120 -2.72 8.00 -5.08
CA THR A 120 -2.64 7.63 -3.67
C THR A 120 -2.76 6.12 -3.53
N ASP A 121 -2.11 5.56 -2.52
CA ASP A 121 -2.33 4.17 -2.14
C ASP A 121 -3.66 4.06 -1.39
N VAL A 122 -4.58 3.23 -1.88
CA VAL A 122 -5.91 2.98 -1.29
C VAL A 122 -5.98 1.68 -0.51
N GLY A 123 -4.86 1.16 -0.03
CA GLY A 123 -4.77 -0.09 0.71
C GLY A 123 -5.47 -0.10 2.08
N THR A 124 -6.03 1.01 2.53
CA THR A 124 -6.74 1.12 3.81
C THR A 124 -8.00 1.97 3.69
N TRP A 125 -9.00 1.70 4.55
CA TRP A 125 -10.25 2.47 4.58
C TRP A 125 -10.05 3.98 4.76
N PRO A 126 -9.16 4.46 5.66
CA PRO A 126 -8.93 5.90 5.78
C PRO A 126 -8.34 6.56 4.53
N ARG A 127 -7.55 5.82 3.76
CA ARG A 127 -7.02 6.33 2.49
C ARG A 127 -8.06 6.38 1.39
N LEU A 128 -8.89 5.33 1.29
CA LEU A 128 -10.04 5.32 0.39
C LEU A 128 -11.01 6.43 0.76
N GLU A 129 -11.32 6.59 2.06
CA GLU A 129 -12.20 7.66 2.55
C GLU A 129 -11.72 9.04 2.12
N ARG A 130 -10.43 9.31 2.22
CA ARG A 130 -9.86 10.60 1.80
C ARG A 130 -10.11 10.88 0.31
N VAL A 131 -9.90 9.89 -0.56
CA VAL A 131 -10.17 10.03 -2.00
C VAL A 131 -11.64 10.30 -2.26
N LEU A 132 -12.51 9.58 -1.56
CA LEU A 132 -13.96 9.73 -1.69
C LEU A 132 -14.44 11.08 -1.15
N HIS A 133 -13.89 11.53 -0.03
CA HIS A 133 -14.18 12.83 0.56
C HIS A 133 -13.85 13.98 -0.40
N ASP A 134 -12.70 13.92 -1.07
CA ASP A 134 -12.30 14.92 -2.08
C ASP A 134 -13.30 14.94 -3.26
N GLN A 135 -13.93 13.81 -3.54
CA GLN A 135 -15.00 13.68 -4.55
C GLN A 135 -16.39 13.92 -3.99
N ARG A 136 -16.53 14.29 -2.70
CA ARG A 136 -17.78 14.47 -1.98
C ARG A 136 -18.65 13.20 -1.91
N VAL A 137 -18.03 12.05 -1.93
CA VAL A 137 -18.69 10.76 -1.76
C VAL A 137 -18.63 10.38 -0.29
N THR A 138 -19.77 10.27 0.37
CA THR A 138 -19.89 9.93 1.79
C THR A 138 -20.39 8.51 2.02
N SER A 139 -20.79 7.80 0.94
CA SER A 139 -21.26 6.43 1.06
C SER A 139 -20.95 5.58 -0.16
N ILE A 140 -20.77 4.28 0.08
CA ILE A 140 -20.70 3.20 -0.91
C ILE A 140 -21.81 2.22 -0.58
N GLY A 141 -22.63 1.86 -1.58
CA GLY A 141 -23.79 1.00 -1.37
C GLY A 141 -24.97 1.70 -0.66
N PRO A 142 -25.98 0.94 -0.20
CA PRO A 142 -27.18 1.49 0.40
C PRO A 142 -26.90 2.09 1.79
N ALA A 143 -26.95 3.42 1.89
CA ALA A 143 -26.77 4.14 3.14
C ALA A 143 -27.73 5.32 3.27
N LEU A 144 -28.18 5.57 4.48
CA LEU A 144 -28.94 6.76 4.87
C LEU A 144 -28.19 7.44 6.03
N GLN A 145 -27.80 8.69 5.84
CA GLN A 145 -27.08 9.46 6.83
C GLN A 145 -27.88 10.69 7.22
N LEU A 146 -28.16 10.85 8.50
CA LEU A 146 -28.83 12.03 9.06
C LEU A 146 -27.92 12.68 10.10
N ASP A 147 -27.66 13.97 9.95
CA ASP A 147 -26.79 14.76 10.82
C ASP A 147 -25.38 14.11 11.00
N ALA A 148 -24.87 13.47 9.94
CA ALA A 148 -23.56 12.86 9.92
C ALA A 148 -22.52 13.84 9.37
N GLU A 149 -21.37 13.93 10.06
CA GLU A 149 -20.25 14.78 9.66
C GLU A 149 -18.98 13.95 9.56
N ASP A 150 -18.15 14.18 8.54
CA ASP A 150 -16.85 13.49 8.34
C ASP A 150 -16.97 11.97 8.47
N THR A 151 -18.07 11.40 8.00
CA THR A 151 -18.36 9.97 8.16
C THR A 151 -18.52 9.30 6.80
N LEU A 152 -17.76 8.23 6.59
CA LEU A 152 -17.93 7.33 5.45
C LEU A 152 -18.73 6.10 5.87
N VAL A 153 -19.72 5.73 5.08
CA VAL A 153 -20.47 4.48 5.24
C VAL A 153 -20.27 3.62 4.00
N ALA A 154 -19.78 2.39 4.18
CA ALA A 154 -19.60 1.42 3.11
C ALA A 154 -20.37 0.13 3.38
N SER A 155 -21.47 -0.07 2.68
CA SER A 155 -22.20 -1.33 2.67
C SER A 155 -21.67 -2.21 1.54
N MET A 156 -20.83 -3.20 1.89
CA MET A 156 -20.22 -4.10 0.92
C MET A 156 -21.05 -5.36 0.66
N ASP A 157 -22.03 -5.64 1.52
CA ASP A 157 -22.91 -6.80 1.44
C ASP A 157 -24.35 -6.44 1.03
N GLY A 158 -24.59 -5.17 0.71
CA GLY A 158 -25.90 -4.69 0.27
C GLY A 158 -26.93 -4.46 1.39
N ARG A 159 -26.58 -4.68 2.65
CA ARG A 159 -27.47 -4.31 3.77
C ARG A 159 -27.58 -2.78 3.90
N PRO A 160 -28.78 -2.23 4.06
CA PRO A 160 -28.91 -0.81 4.31
C PRO A 160 -28.30 -0.42 5.65
N VAL A 161 -27.47 0.63 5.65
CA VAL A 161 -26.84 1.17 6.85
C VAL A 161 -27.43 2.55 7.11
N VAL A 162 -27.88 2.77 8.33
CA VAL A 162 -28.41 4.08 8.77
C VAL A 162 -27.50 4.64 9.85
N THR A 163 -27.04 5.87 9.68
CA THR A 163 -26.28 6.60 10.69
C THR A 163 -27.01 7.88 11.09
N LEU A 164 -27.08 8.15 12.39
CA LEU A 164 -27.74 9.32 12.97
C LEU A 164 -26.74 10.05 13.86
N GLY A 165 -26.45 11.31 13.55
CA GLY A 165 -25.53 12.15 14.35
C GLY A 165 -24.10 11.61 14.43
N ALA A 166 -23.68 10.75 13.48
CA ALA A 166 -22.35 10.17 13.45
C ALA A 166 -21.30 11.21 13.06
N ARG A 167 -20.14 11.19 13.72
CA ARG A 167 -19.06 12.15 13.44
C ARG A 167 -17.71 11.46 13.44
N GLY A 168 -16.91 11.72 12.42
CA GLY A 168 -15.54 11.26 12.31
C GLY A 168 -15.40 9.73 12.26
N LEU A 169 -16.35 9.02 11.66
CA LEU A 169 -16.38 7.57 11.61
C LEU A 169 -16.22 7.02 10.20
N ILE A 170 -15.65 5.82 10.13
CA ILE A 170 -15.73 4.95 8.96
C ILE A 170 -16.53 3.72 9.40
N VAL A 171 -17.69 3.49 8.77
CA VAL A 171 -18.57 2.36 9.05
C VAL A 171 -18.58 1.45 7.83
N VAL A 172 -18.17 0.19 8.01
CA VAL A 172 -18.12 -0.80 6.93
C VAL A 172 -18.91 -2.02 7.34
N THR A 173 -19.82 -2.48 6.48
CA THR A 173 -20.47 -3.78 6.64
C THR A 173 -19.96 -4.73 5.58
N HIS A 174 -19.58 -5.92 5.98
CA HIS A 174 -19.14 -6.98 5.09
C HIS A 174 -19.52 -8.33 5.71
N GLU A 175 -20.28 -9.12 4.97
CA GLU A 175 -20.74 -10.48 5.32
C GLU A 175 -21.01 -10.70 6.83
N ASP A 176 -19.98 -11.08 7.58
CA ASP A 176 -20.09 -11.55 8.96
C ASP A 176 -19.83 -10.46 10.01
N ALA A 177 -19.37 -9.27 9.58
CA ALA A 177 -18.94 -8.24 10.50
C ALA A 177 -19.39 -6.83 10.12
N VAL A 178 -19.53 -6.01 11.15
CA VAL A 178 -19.65 -4.55 11.03
C VAL A 178 -18.44 -3.93 11.70
N TYR A 179 -17.71 -3.15 10.93
CA TYR A 179 -16.55 -2.39 11.41
C TYR A 179 -16.96 -0.94 11.63
N VAL A 180 -16.67 -0.43 12.82
CA VAL A 180 -16.85 0.99 13.15
C VAL A 180 -15.50 1.50 13.63
N LEU A 181 -14.90 2.40 12.85
CA LEU A 181 -13.58 2.93 13.09
C LEU A 181 -13.65 4.43 13.33
N ASP A 182 -12.91 4.89 14.32
CA ASP A 182 -12.59 6.31 14.44
C ASP A 182 -11.64 6.68 13.27
N ARG A 183 -12.01 7.70 12.50
CA ARG A 183 -11.29 8.13 11.28
C ARG A 183 -9.83 8.47 11.55
N GLN A 184 -9.52 9.09 12.69
CA GLN A 184 -8.16 9.48 13.03
C GLN A 184 -7.35 8.29 13.52
N LYS A 185 -7.96 7.43 14.34
CA LYS A 185 -7.29 6.24 14.90
C LYS A 185 -7.10 5.13 13.89
N ALA A 186 -7.91 5.08 12.84
CA ALA A 186 -7.80 4.06 11.80
C ALA A 186 -6.50 4.18 10.96
N LEU A 187 -5.73 5.26 11.11
CA LEU A 187 -4.40 5.42 10.54
C LEU A 187 -3.29 4.80 11.41
N ASP A 188 -3.59 4.45 12.66
CA ASP A 188 -2.64 3.85 13.59
C ASP A 188 -2.49 2.34 13.30
N THR A 189 -1.35 1.96 12.73
CA THR A 189 -1.05 0.56 12.42
C THR A 189 -1.00 -0.35 13.66
N GLY A 190 -0.66 0.19 14.82
CA GLY A 190 -0.65 -0.55 16.08
C GLY A 190 -2.05 -0.97 16.53
N ILE A 191 -3.10 -0.28 16.13
CA ILE A 191 -4.49 -0.67 16.40
C ILE A 191 -4.85 -1.97 15.68
N LEU A 192 -4.43 -2.14 14.43
CA LEU A 192 -4.69 -3.36 13.66
C LEU A 192 -3.98 -4.59 14.26
N GLU A 193 -2.75 -4.41 14.73
CA GLU A 193 -2.02 -5.50 15.40
C GLU A 193 -2.68 -5.90 16.72
N ARG A 194 -3.14 -4.92 17.49
CA ARG A 194 -3.91 -5.17 18.73
C ARG A 194 -5.23 -5.87 18.42
N LEU A 195 -5.94 -5.46 17.36
CA LEU A 195 -7.18 -6.11 16.93
C LEU A 195 -6.91 -7.58 16.57
N ARG A 196 -5.89 -7.86 15.76
CA ARG A 196 -5.50 -9.24 15.42
C ARG A 196 -5.23 -10.08 16.65
N SER A 197 -4.49 -9.53 17.61
CA SER A 197 -4.20 -10.22 18.88
C SER A 197 -5.47 -10.53 19.68
N LEU A 198 -6.43 -9.60 19.73
CA LEU A 198 -7.70 -9.79 20.41
C LEU A 198 -8.59 -10.83 19.69
N LEU A 199 -8.65 -10.81 18.37
CA LEU A 199 -9.43 -11.79 17.60
C LEU A 199 -8.84 -13.18 17.74
N ALA A 200 -7.54 -13.36 17.67
CA ALA A 200 -6.88 -14.64 17.91
C ALA A 200 -7.15 -15.18 19.31
N ALA A 201 -7.21 -14.31 20.35
CA ALA A 201 -7.54 -14.68 21.71
C ALA A 201 -9.03 -15.01 21.90
N SER A 202 -9.91 -14.50 21.06
CA SER A 202 -11.38 -14.65 21.19
C SER A 202 -11.95 -15.83 20.41
N THR A 203 -11.14 -16.69 19.82
CA THR A 203 -11.55 -17.79 18.94
C THR A 203 -12.33 -17.36 17.68
N ARG A 204 -12.26 -16.09 17.32
CA ARG A 204 -12.87 -15.51 16.11
C ARG A 204 -11.81 -15.21 15.05
N GLU A 205 -10.99 -16.24 14.76
CA GLU A 205 -9.97 -16.17 13.69
C GLU A 205 -10.60 -15.99 12.29
N ASP A 206 -11.89 -16.30 12.17
CA ASP A 206 -12.70 -16.11 10.97
C ASP A 206 -12.85 -14.62 10.56
N LEU A 207 -12.56 -13.68 11.46
CA LEU A 207 -12.63 -12.25 11.22
C LEU A 207 -11.26 -11.61 10.89
N LEU A 208 -10.21 -12.41 10.80
CA LEU A 208 -8.88 -12.00 10.40
C LEU A 208 -8.71 -12.14 8.87
#